data_898a9e53a026cb16f80c794af132ab20
#
_entry.id   898a9e53a026cb16f80c794af132ab20
#
_cell.length_a   1.000
_cell.length_b   1.000
_cell.length_c   1.000
_cell.angle_alpha   90.00
_cell.angle_beta   90.00
_cell.angle_gamma   90.00
#
_symmetry.space_group_name_H-M   'P 1'
#
loop_
_entity.id
_entity.type
_entity.pdbx_description
1 polymer ?
#
loop_
_entity_poly.entity_id
_entity_poly.type
_entity_poly.pdbx_seq_one_letter_code
_entity_poly.pdbx_strand_id
1 'polypeptide(L)'
;MKPTGRLIPNVLVLALAGALGHAADLKPDLKKDQVGKAPVTFEPMVGTWVVAEDGKEKVIRVDGTPWKASQDAPTRLLAANARRLYGTSNEELMDNAKQFAYFPVAVLKELDNFSEGTIRVKFKTVAGDLDRASGILFNVKENGDWLSVRYNDTENNVALWEFHNGLRRPVKFSDRAKKFMLDRAAWHELKLTIEGVDLKVWVDDQIAVEHTLGSEPGPGRNGAAPNPDLFPANNPVLRPPVKGRVGLWAKTDSTSLFKDFVVTTR
;
A
#
# COMPACT_ATOMS: atom_id res chain seq x y z
N MET A 1 38.69 -45.27 -57.85
CA MET A 1 38.48 -43.93 -57.29
C MET A 1 37.09 -43.83 -56.72
N LYS A 2 36.97 -43.80 -55.40
CA LYS A 2 35.64 -43.62 -54.72
C LYS A 2 35.53 -42.15 -54.28
N PRO A 3 34.44 -41.46 -54.44
CA PRO A 3 34.26 -40.12 -53.88
C PRO A 3 33.89 -40.15 -52.41
N THR A 4 34.61 -39.42 -51.61
CA THR A 4 34.35 -39.21 -50.18
C THR A 4 33.30 -38.11 -50.01
N GLY A 5 32.12 -38.48 -49.58
CA GLY A 5 31.05 -37.53 -49.21
C GLY A 5 31.36 -36.86 -47.84
N ARG A 6 31.45 -35.55 -47.84
CA ARG A 6 31.51 -34.74 -46.61
C ARG A 6 30.10 -34.58 -46.03
N LEU A 7 29.91 -35.08 -44.80
CA LEU A 7 28.75 -34.79 -43.98
C LEU A 7 28.85 -33.37 -43.39
N ILE A 8 27.87 -32.54 -43.70
CA ILE A 8 27.70 -31.22 -43.08
C ILE A 8 26.86 -31.40 -41.84
N PRO A 9 27.29 -30.98 -40.63
CA PRO A 9 26.45 -31.08 -39.48
C PRO A 9 25.33 -30.02 -39.50
N ASN A 10 24.09 -30.47 -39.40
CA ASN A 10 22.95 -29.62 -39.18
C ASN A 10 23.03 -28.96 -37.81
N VAL A 11 23.27 -27.66 -37.79
CA VAL A 11 23.16 -26.86 -36.58
C VAL A 11 21.67 -26.58 -36.32
N LEU A 12 21.12 -27.25 -35.31
CA LEU A 12 19.78 -27.01 -34.82
C LEU A 12 19.80 -25.70 -33.99
N VAL A 13 19.32 -24.61 -34.59
CA VAL A 13 19.12 -23.35 -33.85
C VAL A 13 17.84 -23.50 -33.05
N LEU A 14 17.98 -23.75 -31.76
CA LEU A 14 16.87 -23.66 -30.81
C LEU A 14 16.51 -22.19 -30.62
N ALA A 15 15.43 -21.74 -31.25
CA ALA A 15 14.84 -20.46 -30.95
C ALA A 15 14.19 -20.53 -29.54
N LEU A 16 14.83 -19.94 -28.53
CA LEU A 16 14.21 -19.66 -27.25
C LEU A 16 13.11 -18.61 -27.52
N ALA A 17 11.86 -19.05 -27.67
CA ALA A 17 10.72 -18.16 -27.59
C ALA A 17 10.59 -17.73 -26.11
N GLY A 18 11.13 -16.57 -25.78
CA GLY A 18 10.88 -15.91 -24.51
C GLY A 18 9.37 -15.67 -24.40
N ALA A 19 8.70 -16.36 -23.51
CA ALA A 19 7.34 -16.04 -23.14
C ALA A 19 7.34 -14.62 -22.57
N LEU A 20 6.88 -13.65 -23.34
CA LEU A 20 6.51 -12.34 -22.86
C LEU A 20 5.34 -12.58 -21.90
N GLY A 21 5.65 -12.62 -20.60
CA GLY A 21 4.64 -12.70 -19.56
C GLY A 21 3.67 -11.53 -19.76
N HIS A 22 2.43 -11.84 -20.11
CA HIS A 22 1.41 -10.81 -20.17
C HIS A 22 1.16 -10.35 -18.74
N ALA A 23 1.30 -9.05 -18.50
CA ALA A 23 0.88 -8.43 -17.24
C ALA A 23 -0.60 -8.74 -17.03
N ALA A 24 -0.91 -9.47 -15.97
CA ALA A 24 -2.29 -9.80 -15.63
C ALA A 24 -2.84 -8.77 -14.65
N ASP A 25 -3.98 -8.19 -14.98
CA ASP A 25 -4.72 -7.30 -14.08
C ASP A 25 -5.52 -8.12 -13.08
N LEU A 26 -5.22 -7.95 -11.81
CA LEU A 26 -6.03 -8.45 -10.70
C LEU A 26 -7.00 -7.36 -10.26
N LYS A 27 -8.31 -7.60 -10.45
CA LYS A 27 -9.39 -6.67 -10.12
C LYS A 27 -10.40 -7.34 -9.18
N PRO A 28 -10.38 -7.03 -7.88
CA PRO A 28 -11.42 -7.48 -6.97
C PRO A 28 -12.82 -7.04 -7.44
N ASP A 29 -13.76 -7.99 -7.50
CA ASP A 29 -15.14 -7.73 -7.89
C ASP A 29 -16.06 -7.76 -6.67
N LEU A 30 -16.68 -6.62 -6.35
CA LEU A 30 -17.58 -6.46 -5.21
C LEU A 30 -19.04 -6.84 -5.53
N LYS A 31 -19.36 -7.24 -6.76
CA LYS A 31 -20.76 -7.50 -7.16
C LYS A 31 -21.48 -8.51 -6.27
N LYS A 32 -20.75 -9.55 -5.85
CA LYS A 32 -21.30 -10.62 -4.99
C LYS A 32 -21.21 -10.31 -3.50
N ASP A 33 -20.52 -9.26 -3.12
CA ASP A 33 -20.31 -8.90 -1.73
C ASP A 33 -21.60 -8.30 -1.12
N GLN A 34 -21.83 -8.54 0.17
CA GLN A 34 -23.00 -8.04 0.87
C GLN A 34 -22.69 -6.68 1.51
N VAL A 35 -23.57 -5.70 1.27
CA VAL A 35 -23.51 -4.39 1.95
C VAL A 35 -23.59 -4.59 3.46
N GLY A 36 -22.75 -3.87 4.19
CA GLY A 36 -22.60 -3.96 5.65
C GLY A 36 -21.74 -5.11 6.15
N LYS A 37 -21.19 -5.95 5.24
CA LYS A 37 -20.25 -7.03 5.58
C LYS A 37 -18.85 -6.68 5.12
N ALA A 38 -17.86 -7.36 5.70
CA ALA A 38 -16.47 -7.26 5.23
C ALA A 38 -16.38 -7.70 3.76
N PRO A 39 -15.55 -7.02 2.94
CA PRO A 39 -15.35 -7.42 1.56
C PRO A 39 -14.71 -8.82 1.48
N VAL A 40 -15.22 -9.67 0.59
CA VAL A 40 -14.77 -11.07 0.48
C VAL A 40 -13.32 -11.16 -0.01
N THR A 41 -12.94 -10.29 -0.93
CA THR A 41 -11.60 -10.28 -1.57
C THR A 41 -10.53 -9.63 -0.71
N PHE A 42 -10.91 -8.83 0.28
CA PHE A 42 -9.97 -8.25 1.23
C PHE A 42 -10.13 -8.86 2.61
N GLU A 43 -9.03 -8.92 3.35
CA GLU A 43 -9.02 -9.29 4.75
C GLU A 43 -8.81 -8.05 5.61
N PRO A 44 -9.84 -7.59 6.35
CA PRO A 44 -9.68 -6.54 7.34
C PRO A 44 -8.74 -7.00 8.45
N MET A 45 -7.56 -6.39 8.54
CA MET A 45 -6.57 -6.74 9.56
C MET A 45 -6.66 -5.81 10.76
N VAL A 46 -6.86 -4.53 10.50
CA VAL A 46 -7.06 -3.49 11.52
C VAL A 46 -8.22 -2.60 11.06
N GLY A 47 -9.14 -2.30 11.96
CA GLY A 47 -10.26 -1.41 11.71
C GLY A 47 -11.49 -2.08 11.13
N THR A 48 -12.53 -1.29 10.94
CA THR A 48 -13.81 -1.71 10.40
C THR A 48 -13.86 -1.40 8.91
N TRP A 49 -13.87 -2.46 8.11
CA TRP A 49 -13.96 -2.40 6.65
C TRP A 49 -15.22 -3.12 6.21
N VAL A 50 -16.08 -2.44 5.51
CA VAL A 50 -17.35 -3.00 5.05
C VAL A 50 -17.60 -2.63 3.59
N VAL A 51 -18.39 -3.44 2.93
CA VAL A 51 -18.98 -3.06 1.65
C VAL A 51 -20.09 -2.08 1.92
N ALA A 52 -20.08 -0.97 1.21
CA ALA A 52 -21.08 0.09 1.26
C ALA A 52 -21.58 0.40 -0.15
N GLU A 53 -22.51 1.34 -0.26
CA GLU A 53 -22.97 1.88 -1.54
C GLU A 53 -22.62 3.36 -1.63
N ASP A 54 -22.16 3.80 -2.79
CA ASP A 54 -22.05 5.20 -3.19
C ASP A 54 -22.85 5.39 -4.49
N GLY A 55 -24.03 5.94 -4.36
CA GLY A 55 -25.02 5.93 -5.44
C GLY A 55 -25.52 4.52 -5.75
N LYS A 56 -25.20 4.01 -6.95
CA LYS A 56 -25.58 2.65 -7.40
C LYS A 56 -24.40 1.67 -7.39
N GLU A 57 -23.23 2.12 -6.99
CA GLU A 57 -22.01 1.32 -7.02
C GLU A 57 -21.67 0.78 -5.64
N LYS A 58 -21.26 -0.49 -5.56
CA LYS A 58 -20.66 -1.05 -4.37
C LYS A 58 -19.23 -0.57 -4.23
N VAL A 59 -18.88 -0.16 -3.01
CA VAL A 59 -17.58 0.38 -2.65
C VAL A 59 -17.11 -0.26 -1.35
N ILE A 60 -15.82 -0.20 -1.08
CA ILE A 60 -15.27 -0.55 0.23
C ILE A 60 -15.24 0.72 1.07
N ARG A 61 -15.83 0.67 2.26
CA ARG A 61 -15.79 1.75 3.24
C ARG A 61 -14.93 1.35 4.44
N VAL A 62 -13.99 2.19 4.80
CA VAL A 62 -13.38 2.18 6.12
C VAL A 62 -14.08 3.22 6.99
N ASP A 63 -14.38 2.84 8.22
CA ASP A 63 -14.97 3.75 9.21
C ASP A 63 -14.03 3.86 10.40
N GLY A 64 -13.31 4.96 10.45
CA GLY A 64 -12.41 5.30 11.55
C GLY A 64 -13.08 6.03 12.70
N THR A 65 -14.35 6.43 12.59
CA THR A 65 -15.03 7.24 13.62
C THR A 65 -15.05 6.62 15.04
N PRO A 66 -15.10 5.29 15.21
CA PRO A 66 -14.96 4.67 16.53
C PRO A 66 -13.58 4.89 17.18
N TRP A 67 -12.63 5.36 16.41
CA TRP A 67 -11.20 5.41 16.77
C TRP A 67 -10.72 6.83 17.10
N LYS A 68 -11.54 7.62 17.71
CA LYS A 68 -11.10 8.95 18.19
C LYS A 68 -9.96 8.78 19.19
N ALA A 69 -8.93 9.60 19.03
CA ALA A 69 -7.80 9.67 19.96
C ALA A 69 -8.29 9.72 21.40
N SER A 70 -7.69 8.96 22.29
CA SER A 70 -8.01 8.83 23.71
C SER A 70 -9.03 7.79 24.15
N GLN A 71 -9.54 6.92 23.28
CA GLN A 71 -10.52 5.93 23.72
C GLN A 71 -9.92 4.53 23.82
N ASP A 72 -10.05 3.92 25.02
CA ASP A 72 -9.47 2.63 25.39
C ASP A 72 -9.99 1.40 24.62
N ALA A 73 -11.16 1.50 24.01
CA ALA A 73 -11.81 0.38 23.35
C ALA A 73 -11.00 -0.24 22.19
N PRO A 74 -10.30 0.55 21.39
CA PRO A 74 -9.55 0.07 20.24
C PRO A 74 -8.33 -0.76 20.58
N THR A 75 -7.67 -0.50 21.70
CA THR A 75 -6.38 -1.12 22.03
C THR A 75 -6.46 -2.65 22.07
N ARG A 76 -7.55 -3.23 22.56
CA ARG A 76 -7.72 -4.68 22.62
C ARG A 76 -7.94 -5.31 21.24
N LEU A 77 -8.71 -4.67 20.39
CA LEU A 77 -8.94 -5.11 19.01
C LEU A 77 -7.68 -4.93 18.16
N LEU A 78 -6.96 -3.82 18.36
CA LEU A 78 -5.65 -3.60 17.80
C LEU A 78 -4.68 -4.70 18.20
N ALA A 79 -4.62 -5.05 19.50
CA ALA A 79 -3.74 -6.09 20.01
C ALA A 79 -4.03 -7.44 19.35
N ALA A 80 -5.29 -7.86 19.29
CA ALA A 80 -5.67 -9.14 18.69
C ALA A 80 -5.39 -9.17 17.17
N ASN A 81 -5.70 -8.11 16.48
CA ASN A 81 -5.49 -8.02 15.02
C ASN A 81 -4.03 -7.75 14.66
N ALA A 82 -3.29 -6.98 15.48
CA ALA A 82 -1.87 -6.78 15.29
C ALA A 82 -1.08 -8.07 15.46
N ARG A 83 -1.42 -8.91 16.44
CA ARG A 83 -0.82 -10.25 16.55
C ARG A 83 -1.00 -11.08 15.29
N ARG A 84 -2.17 -11.00 14.68
CA ARG A 84 -2.48 -11.73 13.45
C ARG A 84 -1.81 -11.10 12.22
N LEU A 85 -1.80 -9.78 12.11
CA LEU A 85 -1.19 -9.04 11.00
C LEU A 85 0.33 -9.04 11.09
N TYR A 86 0.84 -8.80 12.30
CA TYR A 86 2.26 -8.55 12.51
C TYR A 86 3.00 -9.79 13.02
N GLY A 87 2.32 -10.91 13.21
CA GLY A 87 2.92 -12.17 13.68
C GLY A 87 3.66 -12.02 15.03
N THR A 88 3.39 -10.93 15.76
CA THR A 88 4.12 -10.57 16.95
C THR A 88 3.21 -10.32 18.14
N SER A 89 3.67 -10.71 19.33
CA SER A 89 3.13 -10.29 20.62
C SER A 89 3.88 -9.06 21.16
N ASN A 90 4.59 -8.32 20.32
CA ASN A 90 5.40 -7.21 20.76
C ASN A 90 4.53 -6.11 21.38
N GLU A 91 4.59 -5.99 22.71
CA GLU A 91 3.84 -4.99 23.46
C GLU A 91 4.32 -3.57 23.17
N GLU A 92 5.60 -3.41 22.78
CA GLU A 92 6.17 -2.13 22.40
C GLU A 92 5.56 -1.60 21.10
N LEU A 93 5.25 -2.48 20.13
CA LEU A 93 4.45 -2.15 18.95
C LEU A 93 3.09 -1.58 19.36
N MET A 94 2.48 -2.17 20.39
CA MET A 94 1.16 -1.77 20.88
C MET A 94 1.20 -0.45 21.62
N ASP A 95 2.26 -0.18 22.38
CA ASP A 95 2.41 1.07 23.13
C ASP A 95 2.68 2.26 22.21
N ASN A 96 3.47 2.09 21.18
CA ASN A 96 3.68 3.11 20.16
C ASN A 96 2.43 3.32 19.28
N ALA A 97 1.64 2.29 19.06
CA ALA A 97 0.35 2.40 18.37
C ALA A 97 -0.71 3.14 19.21
N LYS A 98 -0.60 3.17 20.54
CA LYS A 98 -1.60 3.78 21.43
C LYS A 98 -1.77 5.29 21.26
N GLN A 99 -0.73 6.02 20.87
CA GLN A 99 -0.80 7.48 20.90
C GLN A 99 -1.22 8.14 19.58
N PHE A 100 -0.76 7.66 18.41
CA PHE A 100 -1.02 8.32 17.12
C PHE A 100 -1.03 7.38 15.92
N ALA A 101 -0.90 6.10 16.12
CA ALA A 101 -0.60 5.14 15.07
C ALA A 101 -1.70 4.11 14.86
N TYR A 102 -2.96 4.54 14.92
CA TYR A 102 -4.03 3.70 14.45
C TYR A 102 -4.11 3.78 12.93
N PHE A 103 -3.81 2.67 12.29
CA PHE A 103 -3.89 2.54 10.84
C PHE A 103 -4.86 1.42 10.49
N PRO A 104 -6.09 1.77 10.10
CA PRO A 104 -6.96 0.80 9.46
C PRO A 104 -6.30 0.24 8.20
N VAL A 105 -6.22 -1.08 8.11
CA VAL A 105 -5.66 -1.77 6.94
C VAL A 105 -6.52 -2.97 6.55
N ALA A 106 -6.69 -3.16 5.25
CA ALA A 106 -7.31 -4.34 4.67
C ALA A 106 -6.40 -4.87 3.56
N VAL A 107 -6.05 -6.15 3.62
CA VAL A 107 -5.07 -6.78 2.73
C VAL A 107 -5.78 -7.60 1.67
N LEU A 108 -5.39 -7.46 0.41
CA LEU A 108 -5.88 -8.27 -0.70
C LEU A 108 -5.48 -9.74 -0.49
N LYS A 109 -6.45 -10.67 -0.54
CA LYS A 109 -6.22 -12.09 -0.23
C LYS A 109 -5.52 -12.84 -1.35
N GLU A 110 -5.77 -12.44 -2.61
CA GLU A 110 -5.37 -13.20 -3.79
C GLU A 110 -3.92 -12.94 -4.22
N LEU A 111 -3.22 -11.99 -3.56
CA LEU A 111 -1.85 -11.61 -3.92
C LEU A 111 -0.99 -11.41 -2.68
N ASP A 112 0.02 -12.25 -2.51
CA ASP A 112 0.92 -12.23 -1.36
C ASP A 112 2.37 -11.84 -1.68
N ASN A 113 2.71 -11.69 -2.96
CA ASN A 113 4.09 -11.56 -3.41
C ASN A 113 4.30 -10.45 -4.47
N PHE A 114 3.50 -9.40 -4.46
CA PHE A 114 3.72 -8.25 -5.34
C PHE A 114 5.12 -7.66 -5.14
N SER A 115 5.83 -7.46 -6.23
CA SER A 115 7.17 -6.85 -6.22
C SER A 115 7.30 -5.68 -7.18
N GLU A 116 6.83 -5.85 -8.40
CA GLU A 116 6.91 -4.85 -9.47
C GLU A 116 5.59 -4.74 -10.23
N GLY A 117 5.34 -3.57 -10.80
CA GLY A 117 4.13 -3.29 -11.55
C GLY A 117 3.40 -2.05 -11.05
N THR A 118 2.07 -2.07 -11.17
CA THR A 118 1.22 -0.93 -10.83
C THR A 118 0.12 -1.33 -9.86
N ILE A 119 -0.11 -0.53 -8.85
CA ILE A 119 -1.30 -0.59 -7.98
C ILE A 119 -2.04 0.71 -8.13
N ARG A 120 -3.33 0.65 -8.41
CA ARG A 120 -4.20 1.83 -8.47
C ARG A 120 -5.50 1.59 -7.73
N VAL A 121 -6.05 2.64 -7.19
CA VAL A 121 -7.34 2.62 -6.50
C VAL A 121 -8.01 3.98 -6.61
N LYS A 122 -9.32 4.00 -6.85
CA LYS A 122 -10.10 5.20 -6.65
C LYS A 122 -10.51 5.34 -5.20
N PHE A 123 -10.39 6.55 -4.67
CA PHE A 123 -10.73 6.86 -3.29
C PHE A 123 -11.55 8.14 -3.18
N LYS A 124 -12.30 8.25 -2.10
CA LYS A 124 -13.00 9.47 -1.68
C LYS A 124 -12.84 9.61 -0.17
N THR A 125 -12.29 10.73 0.30
CA THR A 125 -12.17 11.03 1.73
C THR A 125 -13.45 11.68 2.23
N VAL A 126 -14.23 10.97 3.04
CA VAL A 126 -15.58 11.42 3.42
C VAL A 126 -15.56 12.22 4.71
N ALA A 127 -14.90 11.72 5.75
CA ALA A 127 -14.87 12.34 7.07
C ALA A 127 -13.57 12.01 7.83
N GLY A 128 -13.38 12.70 8.94
CA GLY A 128 -12.27 12.60 9.86
C GLY A 128 -11.90 13.99 10.35
N ASP A 129 -11.76 14.15 11.67
CA ASP A 129 -11.39 15.42 12.30
C ASP A 129 -9.88 15.48 12.55
N LEU A 130 -9.29 14.35 12.99
CA LEU A 130 -7.85 14.23 13.21
C LEU A 130 -7.11 14.02 11.89
N ASP A 131 -7.63 13.13 11.08
CA ASP A 131 -7.06 12.82 9.76
C ASP A 131 -8.17 12.49 8.76
N ARG A 132 -7.95 12.86 7.50
CA ARG A 132 -8.71 12.40 6.34
C ARG A 132 -7.74 11.85 5.32
N ALA A 133 -7.40 10.58 5.48
CA ALA A 133 -6.33 9.97 4.70
C ALA A 133 -6.75 8.64 4.09
N SER A 134 -6.46 8.49 2.82
CA SER A 134 -6.67 7.28 2.02
C SER A 134 -5.37 6.84 1.38
N GLY A 135 -5.12 5.54 1.30
CA GLY A 135 -3.84 5.07 0.79
C GLY A 135 -3.85 3.65 0.25
N ILE A 136 -2.75 3.33 -0.42
CA ILE A 136 -2.36 2.00 -0.84
C ILE A 136 -1.36 1.46 0.17
N LEU A 137 -1.60 0.25 0.65
CA LEU A 137 -0.69 -0.54 1.45
C LEU A 137 0.07 -1.51 0.53
N PHE A 138 1.37 -1.65 0.71
CA PHE A 138 2.18 -2.57 -0.08
C PHE A 138 3.40 -3.06 0.70
N ASN A 139 4.10 -4.07 0.16
CA ASN A 139 5.25 -4.69 0.81
C ASN A 139 4.96 -5.15 2.25
N VAL A 140 3.73 -5.63 2.51
CA VAL A 140 3.36 -6.14 3.83
C VAL A 140 4.08 -7.46 4.07
N LYS A 141 4.84 -7.50 5.15
CA LYS A 141 5.63 -8.66 5.58
C LYS A 141 4.89 -9.46 6.64
N GLU A 142 5.32 -10.71 6.82
CA GLU A 142 4.77 -11.59 7.86
C GLU A 142 5.02 -11.07 9.28
N ASN A 143 6.14 -10.36 9.49
CA ASN A 143 6.48 -9.73 10.77
C ASN A 143 5.71 -8.41 11.02
N GLY A 144 4.86 -7.99 10.08
CA GLY A 144 4.03 -6.81 10.19
C GLY A 144 4.64 -5.51 9.72
N ASP A 145 5.83 -5.54 9.16
CA ASP A 145 6.40 -4.39 8.49
C ASP A 145 5.68 -4.11 7.16
N TRP A 146 5.55 -2.86 6.78
CA TRP A 146 4.91 -2.47 5.52
C TRP A 146 5.36 -1.11 5.02
N LEU A 147 5.04 -0.85 3.75
CA LEU A 147 5.09 0.46 3.12
C LEU A 147 3.67 0.93 2.79
N SER A 148 3.45 2.22 2.82
CA SER A 148 2.21 2.82 2.33
C SER A 148 2.47 4.11 1.57
N VAL A 149 1.67 4.34 0.55
CA VAL A 149 1.51 5.67 -0.05
C VAL A 149 0.12 6.18 0.26
N ARG A 150 0.02 7.44 0.68
CA ARG A 150 -1.25 8.01 1.10
C ARG A 150 -1.42 9.44 0.63
N TYR A 151 -2.65 9.81 0.30
CA TYR A 151 -3.12 11.18 0.30
C TYR A 151 -3.69 11.53 1.68
N ASN A 152 -3.45 12.73 2.16
CA ASN A 152 -4.07 13.26 3.38
C ASN A 152 -4.69 14.63 3.10
N ASP A 153 -6.00 14.70 3.19
CA ASP A 153 -6.79 15.89 2.92
C ASP A 153 -6.57 17.00 3.96
N THR A 154 -6.38 16.64 5.24
CA THR A 154 -6.10 17.64 6.28
C THR A 154 -4.73 18.30 6.11
N GLU A 155 -3.81 17.61 5.46
CA GLU A 155 -2.43 18.08 5.22
C GLU A 155 -2.21 18.55 3.77
N ASN A 156 -3.15 18.27 2.85
CA ASN A 156 -3.06 18.56 1.41
C ASN A 156 -1.76 18.04 0.78
N ASN A 157 -1.37 16.81 1.13
CA ASN A 157 -0.13 16.22 0.65
C ASN A 157 -0.27 14.72 0.38
N VAL A 158 0.70 14.21 -0.37
CA VAL A 158 0.93 12.79 -0.61
C VAL A 158 2.24 12.40 0.06
N ALA A 159 2.31 11.20 0.63
CA ALA A 159 3.54 10.75 1.25
C ALA A 159 3.71 9.23 1.15
N LEU A 160 4.97 8.83 0.98
CA LEU A 160 5.45 7.47 1.18
C LEU A 160 5.88 7.31 2.63
N TRP A 161 5.36 6.30 3.28
CA TRP A 161 5.64 5.95 4.66
C TRP A 161 6.15 4.53 4.79
N GLU A 162 6.98 4.34 5.78
CA GLU A 162 7.44 3.04 6.24
C GLU A 162 6.92 2.78 7.65
N PHE A 163 6.56 1.52 7.91
CA PHE A 163 6.28 0.99 9.22
C PHE A 163 7.20 -0.21 9.46
N HIS A 164 8.07 -0.09 10.45
CA HIS A 164 9.06 -1.09 10.78
C HIS A 164 9.17 -1.25 12.29
N ASN A 165 9.09 -2.49 12.78
CA ASN A 165 9.14 -2.80 14.21
C ASN A 165 8.19 -1.94 15.07
N GLY A 166 6.98 -1.70 14.56
CA GLY A 166 5.99 -0.87 15.26
C GLY A 166 6.18 0.63 15.15
N LEU A 167 7.25 1.09 14.53
CA LEU A 167 7.56 2.50 14.37
C LEU A 167 7.26 2.97 12.97
N ARG A 168 6.66 4.15 12.86
CA ARG A 168 6.35 4.79 11.59
C ARG A 168 7.34 5.90 11.29
N ARG A 169 7.83 5.92 10.06
CA ARG A 169 8.68 6.99 9.57
C ARG A 169 8.22 7.48 8.20
N PRO A 170 8.26 8.79 7.92
CA PRO A 170 8.12 9.29 6.57
C PRO A 170 9.37 8.96 5.74
N VAL A 171 9.16 8.44 4.55
CA VAL A 171 10.24 8.19 3.58
C VAL A 171 10.37 9.37 2.62
N LYS A 172 9.23 9.82 2.06
CA LYS A 172 9.21 10.92 1.12
C LYS A 172 7.84 11.61 1.14
N PHE A 173 7.83 12.92 1.19
CA PHE A 173 6.65 13.74 0.97
C PHE A 173 6.62 14.28 -0.46
N SER A 174 5.42 14.55 -0.97
CA SER A 174 5.23 15.40 -2.13
C SER A 174 5.83 16.77 -1.90
N ASP A 175 6.18 17.47 -2.98
CA ASP A 175 6.68 18.84 -2.91
C ASP A 175 5.72 19.72 -2.11
N ARG A 176 6.26 20.46 -1.14
CA ARG A 176 5.48 21.35 -0.27
C ARG A 176 4.86 22.52 -1.03
N ALA A 177 5.49 22.95 -2.12
CA ALA A 177 4.96 23.99 -2.98
C ALA A 177 3.75 23.52 -3.79
N LYS A 178 3.65 22.20 -4.03
CA LYS A 178 2.56 21.56 -4.75
C LYS A 178 1.57 20.95 -3.77
N LYS A 179 0.53 21.70 -3.43
CA LYS A 179 -0.55 21.21 -2.59
C LYS A 179 -1.56 20.42 -3.42
N PHE A 180 -1.94 19.25 -2.92
CA PHE A 180 -3.00 18.44 -3.49
C PHE A 180 -4.30 18.78 -2.78
N MET A 181 -5.04 19.76 -3.31
CA MET A 181 -6.35 20.16 -2.79
C MET A 181 -7.42 19.48 -3.63
N LEU A 182 -7.85 18.31 -3.19
CA LEU A 182 -8.82 17.50 -3.90
C LEU A 182 -10.25 17.83 -3.47
N ASP A 183 -11.20 17.73 -4.40
CA ASP A 183 -12.62 17.85 -4.10
C ASP A 183 -13.10 16.60 -3.33
N ARG A 184 -13.56 16.77 -2.10
CA ARG A 184 -14.06 15.68 -1.25
C ARG A 184 -15.31 15.00 -1.78
N ALA A 185 -16.08 15.66 -2.62
CA ALA A 185 -17.28 15.10 -3.23
C ALA A 185 -16.94 14.20 -4.43
N ALA A 186 -15.76 14.35 -5.01
CA ALA A 186 -15.32 13.62 -6.19
C ALA A 186 -14.53 12.35 -5.85
N TRP A 187 -14.48 11.44 -6.81
CA TRP A 187 -13.59 10.30 -6.82
C TRP A 187 -12.24 10.69 -7.41
N HIS A 188 -11.16 10.33 -6.71
CA HIS A 188 -9.78 10.57 -7.12
C HIS A 188 -9.05 9.26 -7.28
N GLU A 189 -8.03 9.20 -8.13
CA GLU A 189 -7.18 8.03 -8.28
C GLU A 189 -5.85 8.22 -7.57
N LEU A 190 -5.47 7.23 -6.76
CA LEU A 190 -4.12 7.06 -6.26
C LEU A 190 -3.48 5.90 -7.02
N LYS A 191 -2.33 6.16 -7.65
CA LYS A 191 -1.58 5.17 -8.41
C LYS A 191 -0.14 5.09 -7.91
N LEU A 192 0.33 3.88 -7.71
CA LEU A 192 1.71 3.53 -7.36
C LEU A 192 2.29 2.66 -8.47
N THR A 193 3.49 2.98 -8.96
CA THR A 193 4.27 2.07 -9.79
C THR A 193 5.62 1.76 -9.16
N ILE A 194 6.08 0.53 -9.35
CA ILE A 194 7.41 0.08 -8.98
C ILE A 194 8.03 -0.60 -10.20
N GLU A 195 9.17 -0.08 -10.65
CA GLU A 195 9.96 -0.59 -11.76
C GLU A 195 11.41 -0.74 -11.30
N GLY A 196 11.80 -1.96 -10.97
CA GLY A 196 13.10 -2.22 -10.34
C GLY A 196 13.20 -1.51 -8.99
N VAL A 197 14.02 -0.46 -8.93
CA VAL A 197 14.21 0.37 -7.73
C VAL A 197 13.41 1.67 -7.76
N ASP A 198 12.82 2.02 -8.89
CA ASP A 198 12.12 3.30 -9.03
C ASP A 198 10.67 3.17 -8.62
N LEU A 199 10.29 3.97 -7.64
CA LEU A 199 8.93 4.08 -7.12
C LEU A 199 8.35 5.44 -7.49
N LYS A 200 7.16 5.44 -8.09
CA LYS A 200 6.43 6.67 -8.42
C LYS A 200 4.99 6.60 -7.95
N VAL A 201 4.49 7.72 -7.47
CA VAL A 201 3.10 7.88 -7.01
C VAL A 201 2.45 9.03 -7.75
N TRP A 202 1.23 8.80 -8.22
CA TRP A 202 0.39 9.83 -8.83
C TRP A 202 -0.92 9.98 -8.06
N VAL A 203 -1.45 11.18 -8.11
CA VAL A 203 -2.84 11.48 -7.76
C VAL A 203 -3.46 12.19 -8.96
N ASP A 204 -4.54 11.65 -9.52
CA ASP A 204 -5.22 12.16 -10.71
C ASP A 204 -4.24 12.51 -11.84
N ASP A 205 -3.39 11.55 -12.22
CA ASP A 205 -2.35 11.67 -13.25
C ASP A 205 -1.23 12.70 -12.96
N GLN A 206 -1.23 13.36 -11.79
CA GLN A 206 -0.16 14.23 -11.37
C GLN A 206 0.87 13.47 -10.54
N ILE A 207 2.14 13.52 -10.93
CA ILE A 207 3.24 12.95 -10.12
C ILE A 207 3.29 13.69 -8.78
N ALA A 208 3.15 12.91 -7.71
CA ALA A 208 3.16 13.40 -6.34
C ALA A 208 4.46 13.05 -5.60
N VAL A 209 4.95 11.82 -5.78
CA VAL A 209 6.17 11.32 -5.12
C VAL A 209 6.98 10.51 -6.13
N GLU A 210 8.29 10.73 -6.12
CA GLU A 210 9.28 9.87 -6.76
C GLU A 210 10.34 9.50 -5.72
N HIS A 211 10.71 8.23 -5.67
CA HIS A 211 11.68 7.71 -4.72
C HIS A 211 12.43 6.52 -5.30
N THR A 212 13.73 6.45 -5.05
CA THR A 212 14.54 5.27 -5.38
C THR A 212 14.63 4.38 -4.14
N LEU A 213 14.09 3.17 -4.24
CA LEU A 213 14.13 2.18 -3.15
C LEU A 213 15.58 1.87 -2.76
N GLY A 214 15.84 1.79 -1.48
CA GLY A 214 17.19 1.61 -0.94
C GLY A 214 18.01 2.90 -0.79
N SER A 215 17.51 4.04 -1.31
CA SER A 215 18.10 5.34 -1.00
C SER A 215 17.70 5.79 0.41
N GLU A 216 18.48 6.71 0.98
CA GLU A 216 18.14 7.31 2.27
C GLU A 216 16.78 8.02 2.22
N PRO A 217 15.96 7.87 3.26
CA PRO A 217 14.73 8.63 3.38
C PRO A 217 15.00 10.12 3.36
N GLY A 218 14.13 10.86 2.70
CA GLY A 218 14.16 12.31 2.75
C GLY A 218 13.90 12.85 4.16
N PRO A 219 14.16 14.14 4.40
CA PRO A 219 13.88 14.76 5.69
C PRO A 219 12.40 14.65 6.05
N GLY A 220 12.11 14.47 7.33
CA GLY A 220 10.76 14.48 7.86
C GLY A 220 10.05 15.82 7.63
N ARG A 221 8.76 15.86 7.95
CA ARG A 221 7.90 17.05 7.71
C ARG A 221 8.49 18.37 8.26
N ASN A 222 9.22 18.30 9.37
CA ASN A 222 9.86 19.44 10.02
C ASN A 222 11.31 19.68 9.59
N GLY A 223 11.77 18.98 8.54
CA GLY A 223 13.18 19.07 8.11
C GLY A 223 14.15 18.29 9.01
N ALA A 224 13.65 17.62 10.06
CA ALA A 224 14.48 16.81 10.92
C ALA A 224 14.98 15.57 10.17
N ALA A 225 16.26 15.24 10.35
CA ALA A 225 16.81 13.99 9.86
C ALA A 225 16.11 12.79 10.54
N PRO A 226 15.94 11.66 9.84
CA PRO A 226 15.45 10.44 10.47
C PRO A 226 16.37 10.08 11.65
N ASN A 227 15.77 9.64 12.77
CA ASN A 227 16.56 9.14 13.89
C ASN A 227 17.21 7.78 13.48
N PRO A 228 18.53 7.68 13.35
CA PRO A 228 19.18 6.45 12.88
C PRO A 228 18.99 5.28 13.86
N ASP A 229 18.74 5.54 15.14
CA ASP A 229 18.52 4.49 16.14
C ASP A 229 17.16 3.80 15.94
N LEU A 230 16.15 4.56 15.46
CA LEU A 230 14.82 4.04 15.16
C LEU A 230 14.74 3.40 13.76
N PHE A 231 15.54 3.89 12.83
CA PHE A 231 15.51 3.49 11.42
C PHE A 231 16.93 3.32 10.90
N PRO A 232 17.56 2.20 11.19
CA PRO A 232 18.92 1.95 10.72
C PRO A 232 18.97 1.91 9.19
N ALA A 233 20.05 2.38 8.62
CA ALA A 233 20.30 2.41 7.17
C ALA A 233 20.12 1.03 6.49
N ASN A 234 20.10 -0.02 7.28
CA ASN A 234 19.92 -1.42 6.85
C ASN A 234 18.46 -1.90 6.89
N ASN A 235 17.50 -1.00 6.95
CA ASN A 235 16.10 -1.40 7.06
C ASN A 235 15.66 -2.26 5.86
N PRO A 236 15.24 -3.52 6.08
CA PRO A 236 14.87 -4.43 4.99
C PRO A 236 13.59 -4.03 4.28
N VAL A 237 12.73 -3.18 4.88
CA VAL A 237 11.45 -2.79 4.27
C VAL A 237 11.66 -1.87 3.07
N LEU A 238 12.65 -0.97 3.14
CA LEU A 238 12.98 -0.05 2.04
C LEU A 238 13.95 -0.64 1.01
N ARG A 239 14.59 -1.78 1.32
CA ARG A 239 15.54 -2.39 0.39
C ARG A 239 14.84 -3.10 -0.75
N PRO A 240 15.33 -2.92 -1.98
CA PRO A 240 14.84 -3.72 -3.11
C PRO A 240 15.33 -5.17 -3.00
N PRO A 241 14.63 -6.13 -3.60
CA PRO A 241 13.29 -5.93 -4.14
C PRO A 241 12.25 -5.82 -3.03
N VAL A 242 11.31 -4.89 -3.16
CA VAL A 242 10.09 -4.94 -2.33
C VAL A 242 9.31 -6.17 -2.77
N LYS A 243 8.86 -6.98 -1.81
CA LYS A 243 8.07 -8.17 -2.10
C LYS A 243 7.16 -8.46 -0.93
N GLY A 244 5.86 -8.43 -1.14
CA GLY A 244 4.90 -8.66 -0.07
C GLY A 244 3.46 -8.48 -0.51
N ARG A 245 2.56 -8.54 0.46
CA ARG A 245 1.12 -8.38 0.22
C ARG A 245 0.80 -6.89 -0.03
N VAL A 246 -0.37 -6.66 -0.64
CA VAL A 246 -0.88 -5.33 -0.98
C VAL A 246 -2.28 -5.12 -0.41
N GLY A 247 -2.73 -3.88 -0.33
CA GLY A 247 -4.07 -3.61 0.18
C GLY A 247 -4.42 -2.13 0.28
N LEU A 248 -5.40 -1.85 1.13
CA LEU A 248 -5.94 -0.53 1.41
C LEU A 248 -5.47 -0.05 2.78
N TRP A 249 -5.29 1.25 2.90
CA TRP A 249 -4.81 1.91 4.09
C TRP A 249 -5.62 3.16 4.41
N ALA A 250 -5.83 3.42 5.69
CA ALA A 250 -6.39 4.67 6.19
C ALA A 250 -5.68 5.07 7.50
N LYS A 251 -6.04 6.22 8.06
CA LYS A 251 -5.43 6.72 9.29
C LYS A 251 -6.48 7.21 10.29
N THR A 252 -6.30 6.84 11.54
CA THR A 252 -7.09 7.28 12.71
C THR A 252 -8.60 7.27 12.47
N ASP A 253 -9.28 8.40 12.64
CA ASP A 253 -10.71 8.59 12.50
C ASP A 253 -11.18 8.83 11.05
N SER A 254 -10.31 8.58 10.07
CA SER A 254 -10.68 8.73 8.66
C SER A 254 -11.83 7.82 8.27
N THR A 255 -12.84 8.38 7.64
CA THR A 255 -13.84 7.63 6.88
C THR A 255 -13.56 7.85 5.41
N SER A 256 -13.28 6.77 4.71
CA SER A 256 -12.93 6.80 3.29
C SER A 256 -13.64 5.69 2.53
N LEU A 257 -13.93 5.97 1.27
CA LEU A 257 -14.48 5.02 0.31
C LEU A 257 -13.42 4.65 -0.72
N PHE A 258 -13.43 3.39 -1.16
CA PHE A 258 -12.52 2.85 -2.15
C PHE A 258 -13.26 2.02 -3.19
N LYS A 259 -12.86 2.15 -4.45
CA LYS A 259 -13.31 1.31 -5.55
C LYS A 259 -12.24 1.16 -6.62
N ASP A 260 -12.48 0.34 -7.62
CA ASP A 260 -11.60 0.14 -8.77
C ASP A 260 -10.14 -0.16 -8.35
N PHE A 261 -9.97 -0.98 -7.31
CA PHE A 261 -8.64 -1.46 -6.94
C PHE A 261 -8.11 -2.41 -8.01
N VAL A 262 -6.94 -2.10 -8.55
CA VAL A 262 -6.33 -2.91 -9.62
C VAL A 262 -4.86 -3.07 -9.32
N VAL A 263 -4.39 -4.30 -9.44
CA VAL A 263 -2.95 -4.62 -9.41
C VAL A 263 -2.55 -5.23 -10.74
N THR A 264 -1.59 -4.61 -11.40
CA THR A 264 -0.95 -5.14 -12.60
C THR A 264 0.46 -5.56 -12.22
N THR A 265 0.78 -6.85 -12.27
CA THR A 265 2.11 -7.38 -11.99
C THR A 265 2.95 -7.45 -13.27
N ARG A 266 4.26 -7.28 -13.12
CA ARG A 266 5.24 -7.53 -14.19
C ARG A 266 5.95 -8.86 -14.00
#